data_c5749de9fe0cf2be3f29bfbbf603ba05
#
_entry.id   c5749de9fe0cf2be3f29bfbbf603ba05
#
_cell.length_a   1.000
_cell.length_b   1.000
_cell.length_c   1.000
_cell.angle_alpha   90.00
_cell.angle_beta   90.00
_cell.angle_gamma   90.00
#
_symmetry.space_group_name_H-M   'P 1'
#
loop_
_entity.id
_entity.type
_entity.pdbx_description
1 polymer ?
#
loop_
_entity_poly.entity_id
_entity_poly.type
_entity_poly.pdbx_seq_one_letter_code
_entity_poly.pdbx_strand_id
1 'polypeptide(L)'
;MRTVELLCSPELEEAVRAAWDRLAAAGLPSLARHQHPTNRPHLTLASVDEFPPGAEQRLADLCDAALPLPARLDRVTVLDGSAPLVWLVRPTPQLVALHGAVWDVLAGAPGPQPWHLPGRWVPHLSLALRFRDADRRRARAVAGPDRPGGEFVAARSYDSDTRTVCELTPACPHPGA
;
A
#
# COMPACT_ATOMS: atom_id res chain seq x y z
N MET A 1 4.58 8.75 13.41
CA MET A 1 5.07 7.67 12.47
C MET A 1 4.75 8.08 11.05
N ARG A 2 5.73 8.01 10.15
CA ARG A 2 5.62 8.41 8.74
C ARG A 2 5.80 7.22 7.81
N THR A 3 4.97 7.14 6.77
CA THR A 3 5.05 6.09 5.74
C THR A 3 5.39 6.66 4.37
N VAL A 4 5.95 5.81 3.51
CA VAL A 4 6.08 6.04 2.07
C VAL A 4 5.15 5.03 1.39
N GLU A 5 4.21 5.52 0.59
CA GLU A 5 3.12 4.73 0.02
C GLU A 5 3.02 4.94 -1.48
N LEU A 6 2.84 3.84 -2.23
CA LEU A 6 2.48 3.87 -3.65
C LEU A 6 0.96 3.81 -3.81
N LEU A 7 0.42 4.62 -4.70
CA LEU A 7 -1.00 4.67 -5.03
C LEU A 7 -1.29 3.92 -6.32
N CYS A 8 -2.43 3.23 -6.32
CA CYS A 8 -2.90 2.45 -7.45
C CYS A 8 -3.41 3.34 -8.59
N SER A 9 -3.33 2.83 -9.83
CA SER A 9 -4.08 3.38 -10.96
C SER A 9 -5.59 3.32 -10.67
N PRO A 10 -6.42 4.14 -11.33
CA PRO A 10 -7.87 4.16 -11.08
C PRO A 10 -8.52 2.77 -11.18
N GLU A 11 -8.14 1.98 -12.17
CA GLU A 11 -8.70 0.64 -12.40
C GLU A 11 -8.31 -0.34 -11.28
N LEU A 12 -7.06 -0.28 -10.82
CA LEU A 12 -6.58 -1.13 -9.71
C LEU A 12 -7.21 -0.69 -8.39
N GLU A 13 -7.33 0.62 -8.16
CA GLU A 13 -8.01 1.17 -6.99
C GLU A 13 -9.48 0.73 -6.94
N GLU A 14 -10.20 0.82 -8.07
CA GLU A 14 -11.59 0.37 -8.18
C GLU A 14 -11.72 -1.13 -7.88
N ALA A 15 -10.84 -1.97 -8.41
CA ALA A 15 -10.85 -3.40 -8.14
C ALA A 15 -10.65 -3.72 -6.65
N VAL A 16 -9.74 -3.00 -5.97
CA VAL A 16 -9.50 -3.18 -4.53
C VAL A 16 -10.69 -2.66 -3.71
N ARG A 17 -11.26 -1.50 -4.06
CA ARG A 17 -12.46 -0.96 -3.40
C ARG A 17 -13.66 -1.89 -3.57
N ALA A 18 -13.85 -2.47 -4.74
CA ALA A 18 -14.89 -3.48 -4.97
C ALA A 18 -14.70 -4.72 -4.08
N ALA A 19 -13.46 -5.14 -3.82
CA ALA A 19 -13.18 -6.20 -2.85
C ALA A 19 -13.52 -5.78 -1.41
N TRP A 20 -13.22 -4.53 -1.02
CA TRP A 20 -13.64 -3.98 0.28
C TRP A 20 -15.18 -4.03 0.43
N ASP A 21 -15.92 -3.62 -0.61
CA ASP A 21 -17.38 -3.58 -0.60
C ASP A 21 -17.98 -5.00 -0.52
N ARG A 22 -17.44 -5.96 -1.26
CA ARG A 22 -17.87 -7.37 -1.17
C ARG A 22 -17.64 -7.95 0.22
N LEU A 23 -16.50 -7.66 0.86
CA LEU A 23 -16.24 -8.08 2.24
C LEU A 23 -17.24 -7.46 3.21
N ALA A 24 -17.49 -6.15 3.09
CA ALA A 24 -18.45 -5.43 3.92
C ALA A 24 -19.89 -5.97 3.76
N ALA A 25 -20.34 -6.22 2.51
CA ALA A 25 -21.64 -6.81 2.20
C ALA A 25 -21.79 -8.24 2.76
N ALA A 26 -20.71 -9.00 2.82
CA ALA A 26 -20.68 -10.33 3.44
C ALA A 26 -20.61 -10.28 4.98
N GLY A 27 -20.63 -9.11 5.62
CA GLY A 27 -20.51 -8.95 7.06
C GLY A 27 -19.12 -9.21 7.62
N LEU A 28 -18.09 -9.24 6.77
CA LEU A 28 -16.69 -9.43 7.15
C LEU A 28 -16.01 -8.08 7.45
N PRO A 29 -14.93 -8.07 8.26
CA PRO A 29 -14.10 -6.89 8.42
C PRO A 29 -13.62 -6.37 7.07
N SER A 30 -13.67 -5.05 6.87
CA SER A 30 -13.32 -4.41 5.61
C SER A 30 -12.91 -2.96 5.81
N LEU A 31 -11.98 -2.47 4.97
CA LEU A 31 -11.61 -1.06 4.91
C LEU A 31 -12.68 -0.17 4.25
N ALA A 32 -13.71 -0.72 3.61
CA ALA A 32 -14.85 0.07 3.13
C ALA A 32 -15.55 0.88 4.24
N ARG A 33 -15.46 0.41 5.49
CA ARG A 33 -16.05 1.08 6.66
C ARG A 33 -15.15 2.13 7.30
N HIS A 34 -13.95 2.29 6.81
CA HIS A 34 -12.99 3.25 7.34
C HIS A 34 -13.19 4.61 6.68
N GLN A 35 -13.83 5.55 7.40
CA GLN A 35 -14.28 6.85 6.87
C GLN A 35 -13.20 7.95 6.86
N HIS A 36 -11.91 7.60 6.98
CA HIS A 36 -10.86 8.62 6.94
C HIS A 36 -10.65 9.12 5.50
N PRO A 37 -10.53 10.45 5.27
CA PRO A 37 -10.37 11.01 3.91
C PRO A 37 -9.16 10.46 3.15
N THR A 38 -8.11 10.03 3.88
CA THR A 38 -6.90 9.46 3.28
C THR A 38 -7.02 7.95 3.00
N ASN A 39 -8.19 7.34 3.28
CA ASN A 39 -8.38 5.90 3.07
C ASN A 39 -8.44 5.57 1.57
N ARG A 40 -7.30 5.26 1.01
CA ARG A 40 -7.12 4.79 -0.37
C ARG A 40 -6.33 3.49 -0.40
N PRO A 41 -6.62 2.58 -1.34
CA PRO A 41 -5.73 1.45 -1.62
C PRO A 41 -4.31 1.92 -1.90
N HIS A 42 -3.37 1.41 -1.13
CA HIS A 42 -1.95 1.77 -1.24
C HIS A 42 -1.05 0.61 -0.88
N LEU A 43 0.18 0.65 -1.39
CA LEU A 43 1.26 -0.25 -1.02
C LEU A 43 2.27 0.53 -0.17
N THR A 44 2.50 0.10 1.07
CA THR A 44 3.51 0.72 1.93
C THR A 44 4.91 0.18 1.58
N LEU A 45 5.82 1.08 1.23
CA LEU A 45 7.23 0.78 0.98
C LEU A 45 8.06 0.84 2.26
N ALA A 46 7.82 1.84 3.10
CA ALA A 46 8.57 2.05 4.33
C ALA A 46 7.71 2.70 5.39
N SER A 47 8.09 2.47 6.65
CA SER A 47 7.49 3.12 7.82
C SER A 47 8.58 3.35 8.86
N VAL A 48 8.72 4.61 9.28
CA VAL A 48 9.69 5.10 10.26
C VAL A 48 9.03 6.12 11.19
N ASP A 49 9.64 6.49 12.28
CA ASP A 49 9.06 7.50 13.17
C ASP A 49 9.15 8.90 12.55
N GLU A 50 10.31 9.23 11.94
CA GLU A 50 10.57 10.52 11.34
C GLU A 50 11.47 10.38 10.12
N PHE A 51 11.27 11.24 9.12
CA PHE A 51 12.14 11.28 7.95
C PHE A 51 13.41 12.09 8.23
N PRO A 52 14.58 11.62 7.77
CA PRO A 52 15.81 12.42 7.82
C PRO A 52 15.69 13.74 7.06
N PRO A 53 16.46 14.76 7.40
CA PRO A 53 16.45 16.03 6.69
C PRO A 53 16.65 15.86 5.18
N GLY A 54 15.80 16.50 4.38
CA GLY A 54 15.83 16.43 2.92
C GLY A 54 15.39 15.08 2.31
N ALA A 55 14.91 14.13 3.11
CA ALA A 55 14.45 12.84 2.59
C ALA A 55 13.19 12.98 1.73
N GLU A 56 12.29 13.91 2.04
CA GLU A 56 11.06 14.10 1.26
C GLU A 56 11.35 14.41 -0.21
N GLN A 57 12.26 15.36 -0.47
CA GLN A 57 12.63 15.70 -1.84
C GLN A 57 13.30 14.52 -2.56
N ARG A 58 14.22 13.82 -1.90
CA ARG A 58 14.89 12.65 -2.48
C ARG A 58 13.92 11.51 -2.76
N LEU A 59 12.92 11.29 -1.89
CA LEU A 59 11.85 10.32 -2.09
C LEU A 59 10.95 10.73 -3.26
N ALA A 60 10.64 12.02 -3.39
CA ALA A 60 9.87 12.56 -4.51
C ALA A 60 10.59 12.32 -5.84
N ASP A 61 11.85 12.71 -5.94
CA ASP A 61 12.68 12.53 -7.15
C ASP A 61 12.79 11.03 -7.52
N LEU A 62 13.00 10.17 -6.52
CA LEU A 62 13.09 8.74 -6.70
C LEU A 62 11.79 8.11 -7.22
N CYS A 63 10.66 8.49 -6.63
CA CYS A 63 9.35 7.98 -7.04
C CYS A 63 8.95 8.49 -8.42
N ASP A 64 9.21 9.77 -8.72
CA ASP A 64 8.92 10.36 -10.03
C ASP A 64 9.71 9.66 -11.16
N ALA A 65 10.97 9.32 -10.90
CA ALA A 65 11.80 8.59 -11.85
C ALA A 65 11.39 7.13 -12.05
N ALA A 66 10.76 6.51 -11.04
CA ALA A 66 10.42 5.08 -11.06
C ALA A 66 8.99 4.79 -11.55
N LEU A 67 8.06 5.71 -11.39
CA LEU A 67 6.65 5.50 -11.72
C LEU A 67 6.32 5.90 -13.18
N PRO A 68 5.34 5.24 -13.82
CA PRO A 68 4.49 4.19 -13.27
C PRO A 68 5.18 2.81 -13.21
N LEU A 69 4.75 1.96 -12.25
CA LEU A 69 5.24 0.59 -12.11
C LEU A 69 4.10 -0.42 -12.25
N PRO A 70 4.28 -1.52 -13.02
CA PRO A 70 3.30 -2.58 -13.11
C PRO A 70 2.99 -3.19 -11.73
N ALA A 71 1.69 -3.30 -11.41
CA ALA A 71 1.18 -3.94 -10.20
C ALA A 71 0.39 -5.20 -10.58
N ARG A 72 0.80 -6.36 -10.07
CA ARG A 72 0.11 -7.63 -10.27
C ARG A 72 -0.28 -8.22 -8.93
N LEU A 73 -1.57 -8.35 -8.69
CA LEU A 73 -2.07 -8.99 -7.48
C LEU A 73 -1.98 -10.50 -7.62
N ASP A 74 -1.70 -11.18 -6.51
CA ASP A 74 -1.60 -12.63 -6.46
C ASP A 74 -2.79 -13.23 -5.70
N ARG A 75 -2.64 -13.53 -4.42
CA ARG A 75 -3.69 -14.13 -3.61
C ARG A 75 -4.07 -13.28 -2.43
N VAL A 76 -5.31 -13.41 -1.98
CA VAL A 76 -5.76 -12.89 -0.70
C VAL A 76 -5.28 -13.80 0.43
N THR A 77 -4.71 -13.24 1.48
CA THR A 77 -4.24 -13.99 2.66
C THR A 77 -4.35 -13.13 3.91
N VAL A 78 -4.23 -13.77 5.07
CA VAL A 78 -4.00 -13.09 6.35
C VAL A 78 -2.50 -13.13 6.62
N LEU A 79 -1.91 -11.99 6.94
CA LEU A 79 -0.51 -11.93 7.35
C LEU A 79 -0.36 -12.33 8.82
N ASP A 80 0.76 -12.99 9.13
CA ASP A 80 1.08 -13.37 10.50
C ASP A 80 1.37 -12.13 11.37
N GLY A 81 1.10 -12.24 12.67
CA GLY A 81 1.40 -11.21 13.67
C GLY A 81 0.25 -10.26 13.98
N SER A 82 -0.10 -9.33 13.12
CA SER A 82 -1.19 -8.35 13.34
C SER A 82 -2.53 -8.77 12.74
N ALA A 83 -2.55 -9.88 12.02
CA ALA A 83 -3.71 -10.46 11.35
C ALA A 83 -4.48 -9.52 10.37
N PRO A 84 -3.83 -8.69 9.55
CA PRO A 84 -4.52 -8.00 8.49
C PRO A 84 -4.88 -8.97 7.37
N LEU A 85 -6.07 -8.81 6.78
CA LEU A 85 -6.42 -9.44 5.52
C LEU A 85 -5.85 -8.58 4.39
N VAL A 86 -5.08 -9.18 3.52
CA VAL A 86 -4.37 -8.47 2.46
C VAL A 86 -4.47 -9.16 1.12
N TRP A 87 -4.31 -8.38 0.07
CA TRP A 87 -4.06 -8.86 -1.27
C TRP A 87 -2.57 -8.75 -1.56
N LEU A 88 -1.89 -9.87 -1.75
CA LEU A 88 -0.45 -9.87 -2.03
C LEU A 88 -0.19 -9.29 -3.40
N VAL A 89 0.85 -8.47 -3.49
CA VAL A 89 1.40 -7.94 -4.74
C VAL A 89 2.62 -8.77 -5.13
N ARG A 90 2.74 -9.15 -6.39
CA ARG A 90 3.94 -9.85 -6.88
C ARG A 90 5.12 -8.89 -6.89
N PRO A 91 6.23 -9.23 -6.21
CA PRO A 91 7.43 -8.42 -6.25
C PRO A 91 8.07 -8.53 -7.65
N THR A 92 8.01 -7.44 -8.41
CA THR A 92 8.80 -7.31 -9.65
C THR A 92 10.20 -6.81 -9.33
N PRO A 93 11.21 -7.05 -10.17
CA PRO A 93 12.55 -6.50 -9.96
C PRO A 93 12.56 -4.99 -9.77
N GLN A 94 11.73 -4.26 -10.54
CA GLN A 94 11.62 -2.80 -10.44
C GLN A 94 11.01 -2.36 -9.11
N LEU A 95 9.96 -3.05 -8.65
CA LEU A 95 9.33 -2.74 -7.36
C LEU A 95 10.28 -3.02 -6.18
N VAL A 96 11.05 -4.11 -6.27
CA VAL A 96 12.06 -4.45 -5.25
C VAL A 96 13.21 -3.43 -5.26
N ALA A 97 13.65 -2.99 -6.44
CA ALA A 97 14.69 -1.96 -6.58
C ALA A 97 14.22 -0.62 -5.99
N LEU A 98 13.00 -0.18 -6.29
CA LEU A 98 12.42 1.02 -5.70
C LEU A 98 12.33 0.91 -4.18
N HIS A 99 11.85 -0.23 -3.66
CA HIS A 99 11.79 -0.47 -2.22
C HIS A 99 13.18 -0.34 -1.56
N GLY A 100 14.22 -0.96 -2.14
CA GLY A 100 15.60 -0.84 -1.65
C GLY A 100 16.08 0.62 -1.64
N ALA A 101 15.90 1.33 -2.76
CA ALA A 101 16.30 2.73 -2.89
C ALA A 101 15.56 3.67 -1.91
N VAL A 102 14.30 3.40 -1.60
CA VAL A 102 13.56 4.13 -0.54
C VAL A 102 14.25 3.93 0.81
N TRP A 103 14.67 2.70 1.14
CA TRP A 103 15.38 2.43 2.38
C TRP A 103 16.79 3.03 2.43
N ASP A 104 17.47 3.16 1.29
CA ASP A 104 18.75 3.89 1.20
C ASP A 104 18.55 5.39 1.51
N VAL A 105 17.47 6.00 1.02
CA VAL A 105 17.11 7.39 1.35
C VAL A 105 16.79 7.54 2.84
N LEU A 106 16.15 6.56 3.45
CA LEU A 106 15.74 6.55 4.86
C LEU A 106 16.80 5.97 5.79
N ALA A 107 18.03 5.75 5.31
CA ALA A 107 19.11 5.21 6.13
C ALA A 107 19.33 6.07 7.40
N GLY A 108 19.36 5.42 8.56
CA GLY A 108 19.50 6.10 9.85
C GLY A 108 18.22 6.73 10.40
N ALA A 109 17.08 6.63 9.72
CA ALA A 109 15.80 7.07 10.26
C ALA A 109 15.44 6.34 11.56
N PRO A 110 14.87 7.02 12.58
CA PRO A 110 14.45 6.38 13.82
C PRO A 110 13.21 5.50 13.62
N GLY A 111 13.07 4.46 14.44
CA GLY A 111 11.88 3.61 14.55
C GLY A 111 11.47 2.87 13.28
N PRO A 112 12.42 2.29 12.50
CA PRO A 112 12.05 1.54 11.31
C PRO A 112 11.19 0.33 11.68
N GLN A 113 10.04 0.17 10.99
CA GLN A 113 9.19 -0.98 11.25
C GLN A 113 9.79 -2.24 10.64
N PRO A 114 10.06 -3.29 11.43
CA PRO A 114 10.83 -4.46 10.99
C PRO A 114 10.27 -5.19 9.76
N TRP A 115 8.94 -5.22 9.61
CA TRP A 115 8.25 -5.90 8.51
C TRP A 115 8.29 -5.14 7.18
N HIS A 116 8.76 -3.88 7.19
CA HIS A 116 8.99 -3.11 5.96
C HIS A 116 10.45 -3.13 5.51
N LEU A 117 11.38 -3.64 6.33
CA LEU A 117 12.81 -3.69 5.99
C LEU A 117 13.08 -4.60 4.78
N PRO A 118 14.12 -4.29 3.99
CA PRO A 118 14.59 -5.19 2.94
C PRO A 118 14.82 -6.62 3.46
N GLY A 119 14.37 -7.60 2.70
CA GLY A 119 14.43 -9.02 3.07
C GLY A 119 13.30 -9.51 4.00
N ARG A 120 12.51 -8.61 4.59
CA ARG A 120 11.33 -8.96 5.40
C ARG A 120 10.02 -8.43 4.80
N TRP A 121 10.13 -7.50 3.87
CA TRP A 121 8.98 -6.85 3.27
C TRP A 121 8.13 -7.80 2.44
N VAL A 122 6.84 -7.82 2.72
CA VAL A 122 5.83 -8.56 1.96
C VAL A 122 4.92 -7.54 1.28
N PRO A 123 5.09 -7.27 -0.03
CA PRO A 123 4.28 -6.28 -0.73
C PRO A 123 2.81 -6.68 -0.78
N HIS A 124 1.93 -5.78 -0.35
CA HIS A 124 0.50 -6.05 -0.26
C HIS A 124 -0.37 -4.79 -0.26
N LEU A 125 -1.63 -4.97 -0.64
CA LEU A 125 -2.71 -3.99 -0.46
C LEU A 125 -3.64 -4.48 0.65
N SER A 126 -3.93 -3.65 1.64
CA SER A 126 -4.77 -4.01 2.78
C SER A 126 -6.25 -4.08 2.39
N LEU A 127 -6.93 -5.15 2.84
CA LEU A 127 -8.37 -5.32 2.69
C LEU A 127 -9.11 -5.12 4.02
N ALA A 128 -8.49 -5.53 5.13
CA ALA A 128 -8.96 -5.29 6.49
C ALA A 128 -7.77 -5.25 7.46
N LEU A 129 -7.78 -4.36 8.45
CA LEU A 129 -6.67 -4.19 9.39
C LEU A 129 -6.61 -5.28 10.47
N ARG A 130 -7.76 -5.87 10.83
CA ARG A 130 -7.87 -6.96 11.82
C ARG A 130 -8.79 -8.01 11.27
N PHE A 131 -8.31 -9.25 11.20
CA PHE A 131 -9.07 -10.34 10.62
C PHE A 131 -8.92 -11.63 11.44
N ARG A 132 -10.03 -12.36 11.64
CA ARG A 132 -9.99 -13.66 12.33
C ARG A 132 -9.62 -14.76 11.35
N ASP A 133 -8.68 -15.61 11.73
CA ASP A 133 -8.21 -16.70 10.88
C ASP A 133 -9.32 -17.69 10.49
N ALA A 134 -10.29 -17.89 11.37
CA ALA A 134 -11.46 -18.74 11.11
C ALA A 134 -12.26 -18.33 9.87
N ASP A 135 -12.27 -17.04 9.50
CA ASP A 135 -13.00 -16.51 8.34
C ASP A 135 -12.16 -16.46 7.06
N ARG A 136 -10.90 -16.88 7.10
CA ARG A 136 -9.92 -16.76 5.98
C ARG A 136 -10.44 -17.37 4.68
N ARG A 137 -11.05 -18.58 4.74
CA ARG A 137 -11.57 -19.26 3.54
C ARG A 137 -12.70 -18.47 2.91
N ARG A 138 -13.64 -17.99 3.74
CA ARG A 138 -14.77 -17.18 3.31
C ARG A 138 -14.32 -15.85 2.71
N ALA A 139 -13.36 -15.17 3.36
CA ALA A 139 -12.82 -13.93 2.88
C ALA A 139 -12.16 -14.05 1.51
N ARG A 140 -11.38 -15.12 1.28
CA ARG A 140 -10.79 -15.40 -0.03
C ARG A 140 -11.82 -15.58 -1.13
N ALA A 141 -12.89 -16.32 -0.84
CA ALA A 141 -13.97 -16.54 -1.80
C ALA A 141 -14.72 -15.23 -2.12
N VAL A 142 -14.92 -14.37 -1.11
CA VAL A 142 -15.66 -13.13 -1.23
C VAL A 142 -14.83 -12.00 -1.86
N ALA A 143 -13.57 -11.85 -1.47
CA ALA A 143 -12.70 -10.82 -2.02
C ALA A 143 -12.47 -10.96 -3.54
N GLY A 144 -12.66 -12.16 -4.05
CA GLY A 144 -12.68 -12.46 -5.47
C GLY A 144 -11.58 -13.42 -5.90
N PRO A 145 -11.88 -14.28 -6.87
CA PRO A 145 -10.92 -15.20 -7.48
C PRO A 145 -9.99 -14.48 -8.45
N ASP A 146 -10.36 -13.27 -8.87
CA ASP A 146 -9.64 -12.49 -9.86
C ASP A 146 -8.29 -12.03 -9.32
N ARG A 147 -7.33 -11.96 -10.20
CA ARG A 147 -6.00 -11.39 -9.95
C ARG A 147 -5.86 -10.12 -10.76
N PRO A 148 -6.51 -9.02 -10.32
CA PRO A 148 -6.46 -7.78 -11.07
C PRO A 148 -5.01 -7.32 -11.19
N GLY A 149 -4.71 -6.77 -12.34
CA GLY A 149 -3.48 -6.05 -12.61
C GLY A 149 -3.78 -4.58 -12.81
N GLY A 150 -2.75 -3.79 -12.79
CA GLY A 150 -2.77 -2.36 -13.02
C GLY A 150 -1.38 -1.80 -12.81
N GLU A 151 -1.32 -0.56 -12.35
CA GLU A 151 -0.06 0.12 -12.10
C GLU A 151 -0.10 0.84 -10.75
N PHE A 152 1.07 1.06 -10.18
CA PHE A 152 1.30 2.12 -9.21
C PHE A 152 1.70 3.37 -9.98
N VAL A 153 0.92 4.44 -9.83
CA VAL A 153 1.02 5.64 -10.68
C VAL A 153 1.43 6.89 -9.93
N ALA A 154 1.39 6.87 -8.61
CA ALA A 154 1.77 7.99 -7.76
C ALA A 154 2.36 7.48 -6.44
N ALA A 155 3.02 8.39 -5.73
CA ALA A 155 3.54 8.14 -4.39
C ALA A 155 3.15 9.29 -3.45
N ARG A 156 2.97 8.93 -2.17
CA ARG A 156 2.73 9.90 -1.10
C ARG A 156 3.47 9.50 0.18
N SER A 157 3.70 10.46 1.06
CA SER A 157 3.95 10.18 2.47
C SER A 157 2.69 10.42 3.29
N TYR A 158 2.52 9.63 4.35
CA TYR A 158 1.46 9.82 5.32
C TYR A 158 2.06 9.88 6.72
N ASP A 159 1.67 10.90 7.47
CA ASP A 159 2.01 11.05 8.88
C ASP A 159 0.82 10.66 9.74
N SER A 160 0.94 9.58 10.53
CA SER A 160 -0.14 9.05 11.36
C SER A 160 -0.44 9.94 12.58
N ASP A 161 0.51 10.75 13.04
CA ASP A 161 0.37 11.54 14.24
C ASP A 161 -0.42 12.82 13.94
N THR A 162 -0.12 13.46 12.82
CA THR A 162 -0.83 14.65 12.33
C THR A 162 -1.98 14.29 11.38
N ARG A 163 -2.04 13.05 10.90
CA ARG A 163 -2.99 12.56 9.88
C ARG A 163 -2.93 13.34 8.58
N THR A 164 -1.74 13.79 8.22
CA THR A 164 -1.50 14.57 7.00
C THR A 164 -0.89 13.71 5.90
N VAL A 165 -1.22 14.07 4.66
CA VAL A 165 -0.65 13.49 3.45
C VAL A 165 0.21 14.56 2.77
N CYS A 166 1.38 14.16 2.28
CA CYS A 166 2.20 14.94 1.37
C CYS A 166 2.39 14.12 0.08
N GLU A 167 1.99 14.68 -1.05
CA GLU A 167 2.23 14.06 -2.36
C GLU A 167 3.73 14.10 -2.67
N LEU A 168 4.28 12.93 -3.01
CA LEU A 168 5.69 12.78 -3.40
C LEU A 168 5.86 12.80 -4.92
N THR A 169 4.78 12.59 -5.69
CA THR A 169 4.77 12.74 -7.15
C THR A 169 3.62 13.64 -7.54
N PRO A 170 3.75 14.43 -8.62
CA PRO A 170 2.62 15.21 -9.12
C PRO A 170 1.46 14.25 -9.41
N ALA A 171 0.27 14.63 -8.98
CA ALA A 171 -0.95 13.89 -9.31
C ALA A 171 -1.04 13.79 -10.84
N CYS A 172 -1.16 12.57 -11.37
CA CYS A 172 -1.47 12.40 -12.80
C CYS A 172 -2.73 13.21 -13.09
N PRO A 173 -2.72 14.14 -14.08
CA PRO A 173 -3.92 14.85 -14.45
C PRO A 173 -4.97 13.82 -14.87
N HIS A 174 -6.13 13.82 -14.22
CA HIS A 174 -7.26 13.00 -14.65
C HIS A 174 -7.60 13.39 -16.11
N PRO A 175 -7.66 12.45 -17.05
CA PRO A 175 -8.21 12.75 -18.36
C PRO A 175 -9.72 12.94 -18.19
N GLY A 176 -10.15 14.19 -18.10
CA GLY A 176 -11.57 14.54 -18.02
C GLY A 176 -11.92 15.59 -16.96
N ALA A 177 -11.25 16.75 -16.99
CA ALA A 177 -11.77 17.98 -16.43
C ALA A 177 -12.14 18.93 -17.55
#